data_6f14e7821bac585e48c0618ec32d5567
#
_entry.id   6f14e7821bac585e48c0618ec32d5567
#
_cell.length_a   1.000
_cell.length_b   1.000
_cell.length_c   1.000
_cell.angle_alpha   90.00
_cell.angle_beta   90.00
_cell.angle_gamma   90.00
#
_symmetry.space_group_name_H-M   'P 1'
#
loop_
_entity.id
_entity.type
_entity.pdbx_description
1 polymer ?
#
loop_
_entity_poly.entity_id
_entity_poly.type
_entity_poly.pdbx_seq_one_letter_code
_entity_poly.pdbx_strand_id
1 'polypeptide(L)' 'MPASVKVLTSIENSTGDHCVDIFVRADSTFGYEEYRRDPEDMRGWFSLHRHSHQAFATAEDALTEAKSRVEWMALDGG' A
#
# COMPACT_ATOMS: atom_id res chain seq x y z
N MET A 1 18.25 12.36 -7.33
CA MET A 1 17.08 11.75 -7.96
C MET A 1 16.31 10.92 -6.95
N PRO A 2 15.01 11.11 -6.87
CA PRO A 2 14.22 10.24 -6.04
C PRO A 2 14.29 8.82 -6.58
N ALA A 3 14.24 7.85 -5.70
CA ALA A 3 14.21 6.47 -6.10
C ALA A 3 12.91 6.23 -6.88
N SER A 4 13.02 5.54 -7.99
CA SER A 4 11.86 5.14 -8.74
C SER A 4 11.13 4.03 -8.01
N VAL A 5 9.84 4.19 -7.87
CA VAL A 5 8.96 3.19 -7.28
C VAL A 5 7.90 2.85 -8.31
N LYS A 6 7.74 1.55 -8.57
CA LYS A 6 6.73 1.09 -9.50
C LYS A 6 5.64 0.37 -8.73
N VAL A 7 4.43 0.87 -8.82
CA VAL A 7 3.28 0.22 -8.18
C VAL A 7 2.90 -1.00 -9.01
N LEU A 8 2.85 -2.15 -8.35
CA LEU A 8 2.52 -3.42 -8.98
C LEU A 8 1.04 -3.72 -8.89
N THR A 9 0.43 -3.39 -7.77
CA THR A 9 -1.00 -3.59 -7.59
C THR A 9 -1.50 -2.63 -6.52
N SER A 10 -2.76 -2.26 -6.64
CA SER A 10 -3.45 -1.40 -5.67
C SER A 10 -4.72 -2.12 -5.25
N ILE A 11 -4.95 -2.18 -3.94
CA ILE A 11 -6.10 -2.87 -3.38
C ILE A 11 -6.91 -1.85 -2.59
N GLU A 12 -8.16 -1.62 -2.98
CA GLU A 12 -9.03 -0.67 -2.29
C GLU A 12 -9.99 -1.43 -1.37
N ASN A 13 -10.40 -0.73 -0.31
CA ASN A 13 -11.43 -1.28 0.58
C ASN A 13 -12.80 -1.14 -0.08
N SER A 14 -13.84 -1.70 0.56
CA SER A 14 -15.17 -1.75 -0.03
C SER A 14 -15.79 -0.37 -0.24
N THR A 15 -15.40 0.61 0.56
CA THR A 15 -15.95 1.97 0.43
C THR A 15 -15.10 2.88 -0.45
N GLY A 16 -13.92 2.43 -0.86
CA GLY A 16 -13.06 3.18 -1.77
C GLY A 16 -12.35 4.37 -1.16
N ASP A 17 -12.28 4.45 0.17
CA ASP A 17 -11.60 5.56 0.85
C ASP A 17 -10.26 5.16 1.46
N HIS A 18 -9.90 3.89 1.35
CA HIS A 18 -8.59 3.39 1.76
C HIS A 18 -8.04 2.48 0.67
N CYS A 19 -6.73 2.51 0.47
CA CYS A 19 -6.10 1.53 -0.41
C CYS A 19 -4.70 1.19 0.08
N VAL A 20 -4.21 0.06 -0.38
CA VAL A 20 -2.83 -0.37 -0.16
C VAL A 20 -2.19 -0.57 -1.51
N ASP A 21 -1.04 0.06 -1.71
CA ASP A 21 -0.22 -0.15 -2.90
C ASP A 21 0.92 -1.09 -2.56
N ILE A 22 1.09 -2.12 -3.38
CA ILE A 22 2.27 -2.97 -3.33
C ILE A 22 3.20 -2.48 -4.43
N PHE A 23 4.46 -2.21 -4.09
CA PHE A 23 5.37 -1.59 -5.03
C PHE A 23 6.75 -2.25 -4.97
N VAL A 24 7.53 -2.01 -6.03
CA VAL A 24 8.92 -2.43 -6.10
C VAL A 24 9.80 -1.19 -6.23
N ARG A 25 10.92 -1.19 -5.52
CA ARG A 25 11.89 -0.09 -5.56
C ARG A 25 12.99 -0.39 -6.59
N ALA A 26 13.77 0.65 -6.89
CA ALA A 26 14.87 0.52 -7.84
C ALA A 26 15.92 -0.51 -7.44
N ASP A 27 16.07 -0.76 -6.14
CA ASP A 27 17.01 -1.75 -5.63
C ASP A 27 16.43 -3.17 -5.58
N SER A 28 15.26 -3.37 -6.18
CA SER A 28 14.58 -4.66 -6.25
C SER A 28 13.98 -5.13 -4.93
N THR A 29 13.89 -4.26 -3.94
CA THR A 29 13.12 -4.58 -2.75
C THR A 29 11.68 -4.19 -2.95
N PHE A 30 10.78 -4.91 -2.27
CA PHE A 30 9.34 -4.69 -2.36
C PHE A 30 8.83 -4.07 -1.07
N GLY A 31 7.72 -3.35 -1.20
CA GLY A 31 7.13 -2.73 -0.04
C GLY A 31 5.64 -2.49 -0.26
N TYR A 32 5.01 -1.95 0.75
CA TYR A 32 3.62 -1.56 0.65
C TYR A 32 3.39 -0.30 1.49
N GLU A 33 2.32 0.41 1.16
CA GLU A 33 1.91 1.57 1.93
C GLU A 33 0.40 1.70 1.87
N GLU A 34 -0.17 2.16 2.96
CA GLU A 34 -1.60 2.42 3.05
C GLU A 34 -1.88 3.88 2.74
N TYR A 35 -2.95 4.12 1.99
CA TYR A 35 -3.39 5.46 1.60
C TYR A 35 -4.84 5.65 1.99
N ARG A 36 -5.19 6.90 2.23
CA ARG A 36 -6.54 7.30 2.56
C ARG A 36 -6.95 8.48 1.70
N ARG A 37 -8.22 8.53 1.32
CA ARG A 37 -8.75 9.75 0.70
C ARG A 37 -10.09 10.06 1.35
N ASP A 38 -10.38 11.36 1.40
CA ASP A 38 -11.66 11.86 1.90
C ASP A 38 -12.55 12.08 0.68
N PRO A 39 -13.72 11.44 0.60
CA PRO A 39 -14.62 11.62 -0.56
C PRO A 39 -15.01 13.07 -0.79
N GLU A 40 -15.01 13.89 0.25
CA GLU A 40 -15.36 15.31 0.13
C GLU A 40 -14.16 16.19 -0.19
N ASP A 41 -12.95 15.64 -0.17
CA ASP A 41 -11.73 16.36 -0.44
C ASP A 41 -11.23 15.98 -1.82
N MET A 42 -11.17 16.94 -2.72
CA MET A 42 -10.80 16.70 -4.11
C MET A 42 -9.29 16.51 -4.32
N ARG A 43 -8.50 16.54 -3.28
CA ARG A 43 -7.04 16.43 -3.40
C ARG A 43 -6.53 15.03 -3.67
N GLY A 44 -7.38 14.01 -3.49
CA GLY A 44 -7.02 12.64 -3.83
C GLY A 44 -6.44 11.84 -2.67
N TRP A 45 -5.52 10.95 -2.99
CA TRP A 45 -4.98 10.00 -2.01
C TRP A 45 -3.84 10.59 -1.20
N PHE A 46 -3.83 10.27 0.09
CA PHE A 46 -2.76 10.69 1.01
C PHE A 46 -2.11 9.44 1.61
N SER A 47 -0.77 9.41 1.58
CA SER A 47 -0.03 8.34 2.24
C SER A 47 -0.16 8.50 3.75
N LEU A 48 -0.37 7.40 4.45
CA LEU A 48 -0.39 7.40 5.91
C LEU A 48 1.02 7.25 6.49
N HIS A 49 2.02 7.00 5.65
CA HIS A 49 3.43 6.91 6.04
C HIS A 49 3.69 5.91 7.18
N ARG A 50 2.97 4.78 7.16
CA ARG A 50 3.07 3.80 8.24
C ARG A 50 3.95 2.62 7.92
N HIS A 51 4.06 2.27 6.63
CA HIS A 51 4.62 0.97 6.23
C HIS A 51 5.70 1.06 5.17
N SER A 52 5.85 2.20 4.50
CA SER A 52 6.74 2.30 3.33
C SER A 52 8.22 2.16 3.67
N HIS A 53 8.58 2.18 4.95
CA HIS A 53 9.98 2.01 5.38
C HIS A 53 10.41 0.54 5.37
N GLN A 54 9.47 -0.40 5.27
CA GLN A 54 9.79 -1.81 5.32
C GLN A 54 10.18 -2.32 3.93
N ALA A 55 11.12 -3.27 3.90
CA ALA A 55 11.58 -3.87 2.66
C ALA A 55 11.38 -5.38 2.70
N PHE A 56 10.88 -5.93 1.60
CA PHE A 56 10.58 -7.34 1.48
C PHE A 56 11.28 -7.90 0.25
N ALA A 57 11.55 -9.19 0.26
CA ALA A 57 12.25 -9.85 -0.83
C ALA A 57 11.35 -10.07 -2.04
N THR A 58 10.04 -10.20 -1.83
CA THR A 58 9.08 -10.46 -2.90
C THR A 58 7.81 -9.64 -2.69
N ALA A 59 7.06 -9.46 -3.79
CA ALA A 59 5.77 -8.79 -3.72
C ALA A 59 4.78 -9.60 -2.86
N GLU A 60 4.87 -10.92 -2.91
CA GLU A 60 4.01 -11.79 -2.12
C GLU A 60 4.25 -11.58 -0.62
N ASP A 61 5.50 -11.44 -0.22
CA ASP A 61 5.83 -11.18 1.17
C ASP A 61 5.26 -9.83 1.62
N ALA A 62 5.39 -8.81 0.78
CA ALA A 62 4.85 -7.50 1.09
C ALA A 62 3.33 -7.57 1.24
N LEU A 63 2.66 -8.27 0.34
CA LEU A 63 1.21 -8.43 0.40
C LEU A 63 0.77 -9.20 1.64
N THR A 64 1.48 -10.25 2.00
CA THR A 64 1.18 -11.04 3.20
C THR A 64 1.29 -10.18 4.44
N GLU A 65 2.34 -9.39 4.54
CA GLU A 65 2.52 -8.49 5.67
C GLU A 65 1.43 -7.43 5.68
N ALA A 66 1.09 -6.87 4.52
CA ALA A 66 0.02 -5.86 4.43
C ALA A 66 -1.29 -6.42 4.95
N LYS A 67 -1.63 -7.64 4.57
CA LYS A 67 -2.88 -8.27 5.04
C LYS A 67 -2.91 -8.45 6.55
N SER A 68 -1.76 -8.68 7.17
CA SER A 68 -1.70 -8.88 8.62
C SER A 68 -1.66 -7.56 9.38
N ARG A 69 -1.19 -6.48 8.78
CA ARG A 69 -1.01 -5.20 9.46
C ARG A 69 -2.12 -4.20 9.17
N VAL A 70 -2.69 -4.26 7.98
CA VAL A 70 -3.76 -3.33 7.58
C VAL A 70 -5.08 -3.95 7.97
N GLU A 71 -5.74 -3.35 8.96
CA GLU A 71 -6.90 -3.94 9.62
C GLU A 71 -8.03 -4.27 8.65
N TRP A 72 -8.37 -3.33 7.76
CA TRP A 72 -9.49 -3.57 6.85
C TRP A 72 -9.20 -4.67 5.83
N MET A 73 -7.93 -4.89 5.50
CA MET A 73 -7.58 -6.00 4.59
C MET A 73 -7.83 -7.35 5.24
N ALA A 74 -7.54 -7.45 6.53
CA ALA A 74 -7.81 -8.68 7.26
C ALA A 74 -9.30 -8.94 7.39
N LEU A 75 -10.09 -7.88 7.61
CA LEU A 75 -11.54 -8.00 7.76
C LEU A 75 -12.24 -8.29 6.45
N ASP A 76 -11.75 -7.73 5.35
CA ASP A 76 -12.38 -7.90 4.03
C ASP A 76 -12.01 -9.23 3.37
N GLY A 77 -11.31 -10.06 4.10
CA GLY A 77 -10.96 -11.36 3.60
C GLY A 77 -9.89 -11.33 2.52
N GLY A 78 -9.31 -10.18 2.37
CA GLY A 78 -8.19 -9.98 1.48
C GLY A 78 -8.19 -10.80 0.22
#